data_240825d781da35acbdc9f4b5c6542c00
#
_entry.id   240825d781da35acbdc9f4b5c6542c00
#
_cell.length_a   1.000
_cell.length_b   1.000
_cell.length_c   1.000
_cell.angle_alpha   90.00
_cell.angle_beta   90.00
_cell.angle_gamma   90.00
#
_symmetry.space_group_name_H-M   'P 1'
#
loop_
_entity.id
_entity.type
_entity.pdbx_description
1 polymer ?
#
loop_
_entity_poly.entity_id
_entity_poly.type
_entity_poly.pdbx_seq_one_letter_code
_entity_poly.pdbx_strand_id
1 'polypeptide(L)'
;MAKKPIHTNHHIDNHNYLFTSESVTMGHPDKVSDCISDSVLDAMIAQDKNSRVACETMVSTGMAVVAGEITSRAVVDIPAIVRKTIKEIGYNDPAKGYDGENCSVMVSLDKQSPDISQGVTEGTGLHKEQGAGDQGLMFGYACKETPVLMPMPIYLAHRLTTKLERIRQTGKLKWLRPDGKSQVTVEYHNGRPRRIHTVVI
;
A
#
# COMPACT_ATOMS: atom_id res chain seq x y z
N MET A 1 -50.66 9.86 12.09
CA MET A 1 -50.36 8.68 11.25
C MET A 1 -48.99 8.14 11.63
N ALA A 2 -48.93 7.05 12.36
CA ALA A 2 -47.69 6.44 12.78
C ALA A 2 -47.08 5.65 11.62
N LYS A 3 -45.82 5.94 11.24
CA LYS A 3 -45.10 5.17 10.23
C LYS A 3 -44.78 3.78 10.80
N LYS A 4 -45.28 2.73 10.14
CA LYS A 4 -44.91 1.35 10.47
C LYS A 4 -43.40 1.17 10.26
N PRO A 5 -42.69 0.46 11.17
CA PRO A 5 -41.28 0.15 10.96
C PRO A 5 -41.16 -0.76 9.74
N ILE A 6 -40.22 -0.43 8.84
CA ILE A 6 -39.85 -1.30 7.72
C ILE A 6 -39.03 -2.44 8.34
N HIS A 7 -39.65 -3.58 8.56
CA HIS A 7 -38.94 -4.82 8.81
C HIS A 7 -38.31 -5.27 7.49
N THR A 8 -37.09 -4.92 7.27
CA THR A 8 -36.25 -5.62 6.30
C THR A 8 -35.89 -6.97 6.91
N ASN A 9 -36.69 -8.00 6.58
CA ASN A 9 -36.25 -9.37 6.74
C ASN A 9 -35.03 -9.58 5.80
N HIS A 10 -33.85 -9.34 6.29
CA HIS A 10 -32.66 -9.91 5.68
C HIS A 10 -32.74 -11.42 5.90
N HIS A 11 -33.34 -12.14 4.96
CA HIS A 11 -33.03 -13.54 4.77
C HIS A 11 -31.53 -13.60 4.51
N ILE A 12 -30.75 -13.90 5.52
CA ILE A 12 -29.39 -14.38 5.35
C ILE A 12 -29.60 -15.75 4.72
N ASP A 13 -29.53 -15.78 3.39
CA ASP A 13 -29.48 -17.02 2.65
C ASP A 13 -28.33 -17.84 3.23
N ASN A 14 -28.65 -19.05 3.67
CA ASN A 14 -27.70 -20.01 4.23
C ASN A 14 -26.72 -20.52 3.15
N HIS A 15 -25.98 -19.61 2.51
CA HIS A 15 -25.08 -19.98 1.43
C HIS A 15 -23.69 -20.31 1.98
N ASN A 16 -23.25 -21.50 1.64
CA ASN A 16 -21.82 -21.83 1.67
C ASN A 16 -21.15 -21.09 0.52
N TYR A 17 -20.09 -20.38 0.80
CA TYR A 17 -19.32 -19.70 -0.24
C TYR A 17 -17.82 -19.82 0.04
N LEU A 18 -17.05 -19.60 -1.00
CA LEU A 18 -15.59 -19.47 -0.91
C LEU A 18 -15.24 -18.00 -1.02
N PHE A 19 -14.36 -17.53 -0.14
CA PHE A 19 -13.84 -16.18 -0.21
C PHE A 19 -12.31 -16.23 -0.24
N THR A 20 -11.72 -15.49 -1.17
CA THR A 20 -10.28 -15.51 -1.43
C THR A 20 -9.67 -14.14 -1.22
N SER A 21 -8.51 -14.09 -0.59
CA SER A 21 -7.69 -12.88 -0.48
C SER A 21 -6.24 -13.17 -0.82
N GLU A 22 -5.56 -12.16 -1.33
CA GLU A 22 -4.15 -12.21 -1.67
C GLU A 22 -3.34 -11.24 -0.84
N SER A 23 -2.06 -11.51 -0.70
CA SER A 23 -1.06 -10.62 -0.12
C SER A 23 0.27 -10.78 -0.86
N VAL A 24 1.07 -9.73 -0.85
CA VAL A 24 2.36 -9.68 -1.55
C VAL A 24 3.50 -9.35 -0.59
N THR A 25 4.72 -9.78 -0.94
CA THR A 25 5.94 -9.45 -0.21
C THR A 25 6.47 -8.06 -0.60
N MET A 26 7.49 -7.59 0.10
CA MET A 26 8.09 -6.26 -0.09
C MET A 26 8.65 -6.03 -1.50
N GLY A 27 9.02 -7.08 -2.21
CA GLY A 27 9.55 -6.97 -3.57
C GLY A 27 8.51 -7.02 -4.68
N HIS A 28 7.23 -7.12 -4.36
CA HIS A 28 6.17 -6.97 -5.38
C HIS A 28 6.16 -5.54 -5.92
N PRO A 29 5.96 -5.33 -7.24
CA PRO A 29 5.99 -3.98 -7.84
C PRO A 29 5.13 -2.95 -7.12
N ASP A 30 3.91 -3.29 -6.71
CA ASP A 30 3.02 -2.37 -5.99
C ASP A 30 3.65 -1.92 -4.67
N LYS A 31 4.22 -2.85 -3.89
CA LYS A 31 4.87 -2.50 -2.63
C LYS A 31 6.19 -1.76 -2.81
N VAL A 32 6.95 -2.07 -3.85
CA VAL A 32 8.16 -1.32 -4.20
C VAL A 32 7.80 0.13 -4.52
N SER A 33 6.73 0.35 -5.30
CA SER A 33 6.23 1.68 -5.63
C SER A 33 5.80 2.46 -4.38
N ASP A 34 4.98 1.84 -3.52
CA ASP A 34 4.56 2.44 -2.24
C ASP A 34 5.77 2.80 -1.37
N CYS A 35 6.73 1.87 -1.20
CA CYS A 35 7.91 2.11 -0.38
C CYS A 35 8.78 3.25 -0.91
N ILE A 36 8.87 3.42 -2.23
CA ILE A 36 9.61 4.53 -2.83
C ILE A 36 8.88 5.84 -2.54
N SER A 37 7.58 5.91 -2.78
CA SER A 37 6.75 7.10 -2.52
C SER A 37 6.82 7.51 -1.05
N ASP A 38 6.69 6.55 -0.13
CA ASP A 38 6.81 6.77 1.32
C ASP A 38 8.22 7.25 1.71
N SER A 39 9.28 6.68 1.11
CA SER A 39 10.65 7.10 1.40
C SER A 39 10.94 8.54 0.95
N VAL A 40 10.33 8.97 -0.15
CA VAL A 40 10.41 10.37 -0.60
C VAL A 40 9.65 11.28 0.38
N LEU A 41 8.43 10.90 0.78
CA LEU A 41 7.64 11.62 1.78
C LEU A 41 8.41 11.79 3.09
N ASP A 42 8.96 10.71 3.63
CA ASP A 42 9.73 10.70 4.87
C ASP A 42 10.95 11.64 4.79
N ALA A 43 11.69 11.61 3.68
CA ALA A 43 12.85 12.47 3.48
C ALA A 43 12.46 13.96 3.40
N MET A 44 11.33 14.28 2.80
CA MET A 44 10.80 15.65 2.73
C MET A 44 10.38 16.15 4.12
N ILE A 45 9.56 15.37 4.84
CA ILE A 45 9.05 15.74 6.18
C ILE A 45 10.18 15.84 7.21
N ALA A 46 11.22 15.03 7.09
CA ALA A 46 12.38 15.10 7.96
C ALA A 46 13.09 16.48 7.92
N GLN A 47 13.06 17.16 6.79
CA GLN A 47 13.66 18.49 6.61
C GLN A 47 12.65 19.64 6.75
N ASP A 48 11.40 19.44 6.31
CA ASP A 48 10.34 20.41 6.37
C ASP A 48 9.01 19.75 6.76
N LYS A 49 8.62 19.91 8.02
CA LYS A 49 7.38 19.34 8.58
C LYS A 49 6.10 19.81 7.90
N ASN A 50 6.19 20.93 7.17
CA ASN A 50 5.06 21.51 6.44
C ASN A 50 5.04 21.08 4.95
N SER A 51 5.87 20.12 4.57
CA SER A 51 5.88 19.58 3.21
C SER A 51 4.50 19.04 2.82
N ARG A 52 4.06 19.39 1.61
CA ARG A 52 2.93 18.74 0.96
C ARG A 52 3.48 17.92 -0.20
N VAL A 53 3.25 16.61 -0.14
CA VAL A 53 3.89 15.65 -1.02
C VAL A 53 2.82 14.75 -1.63
N ALA A 54 2.55 14.93 -2.91
CA ALA A 54 1.83 14.00 -3.76
C ALA A 54 2.86 13.36 -4.68
N CYS A 55 3.43 12.25 -4.25
CA CYS A 55 4.51 11.57 -4.93
C CYS A 55 4.05 10.15 -5.30
N GLU A 56 3.91 9.93 -6.60
CA GLU A 56 3.50 8.65 -7.17
C GLU A 56 4.70 7.96 -7.82
N THR A 57 4.73 6.66 -7.71
CA THR A 57 5.82 5.86 -8.27
C THR A 57 5.29 4.72 -9.12
N MET A 58 5.92 4.51 -10.27
CA MET A 58 5.74 3.34 -11.11
C MET A 58 7.07 2.62 -11.25
N VAL A 59 7.07 1.30 -11.08
CA VAL A 59 8.25 0.47 -11.32
C VAL A 59 7.98 -0.56 -12.40
N SER A 60 9.02 -0.88 -13.15
CA SER A 60 9.07 -1.98 -14.11
C SER A 60 10.48 -2.55 -14.14
N THR A 61 10.71 -3.65 -14.85
CA THR A 61 12.04 -4.24 -14.95
C THR A 61 13.08 -3.20 -15.37
N GLY A 62 14.05 -2.93 -14.51
CA GLY A 62 15.16 -2.00 -14.77
C GLY A 62 14.81 -0.51 -14.71
N MET A 63 13.60 -0.13 -14.27
CA MET A 63 13.16 1.27 -14.27
C MET A 63 12.30 1.61 -13.06
N ALA A 64 12.48 2.83 -12.53
CA ALA A 64 11.55 3.51 -11.63
C ALA A 64 11.23 4.90 -12.17
N VAL A 65 9.95 5.26 -12.19
CA VAL A 65 9.47 6.60 -12.54
C VAL A 65 8.79 7.19 -11.32
N VAL A 66 9.24 8.35 -10.89
CA VAL A 66 8.67 9.13 -9.79
C VAL A 66 8.05 10.39 -10.39
N ALA A 67 6.77 10.59 -10.18
CA ALA A 67 6.05 11.73 -10.72
C ALA A 67 5.08 12.30 -9.68
N GLY A 68 4.64 13.53 -9.86
CA GLY A 68 3.65 14.15 -8.99
C GLY A 68 3.93 15.61 -8.70
N GLU A 69 3.42 16.07 -7.55
CA GLU A 69 3.50 17.48 -7.15
C GLU A 69 3.98 17.61 -5.71
N ILE A 70 5.03 18.40 -5.50
CA ILE A 70 5.62 18.62 -4.18
C ILE A 70 5.74 20.11 -3.90
N THR A 71 5.23 20.56 -2.76
CA THR A 71 5.47 21.88 -2.20
C THR A 71 6.21 21.74 -0.88
N SER A 72 7.50 22.06 -0.87
CA SER A 72 8.39 21.91 0.29
C SER A 72 9.55 22.87 0.18
N ARG A 73 10.18 23.18 1.33
CA ARG A 73 11.51 23.81 1.41
C ARG A 73 12.62 22.78 1.50
N ALA A 74 12.28 21.51 1.68
CA ALA A 74 13.26 20.42 1.71
C ALA A 74 13.95 20.26 0.34
N VAL A 75 15.23 19.91 0.38
CA VAL A 75 16.02 19.56 -0.81
C VAL A 75 16.57 18.16 -0.60
N VAL A 76 16.10 17.21 -1.41
CA VAL A 76 16.45 15.80 -1.30
C VAL A 76 16.90 15.24 -2.66
N ASP A 77 17.81 14.29 -2.62
CA ASP A 77 18.26 13.54 -3.81
C ASP A 77 17.31 12.34 -4.03
N ILE A 78 16.27 12.57 -4.82
CA ILE A 78 15.24 11.56 -5.11
C ILE A 78 15.82 10.32 -5.79
N PRO A 79 16.66 10.41 -6.83
CA PRO A 79 17.33 9.24 -7.39
C PRO A 79 18.11 8.41 -6.37
N ALA A 80 18.80 9.04 -5.44
CA ALA A 80 19.52 8.33 -4.38
C ALA A 80 18.57 7.61 -3.41
N ILE A 81 17.46 8.26 -3.03
CA ILE A 81 16.41 7.66 -2.19
C ILE A 81 15.81 6.44 -2.89
N VAL A 82 15.42 6.56 -4.15
CA VAL A 82 14.85 5.46 -4.95
C VAL A 82 15.79 4.26 -4.97
N ARG A 83 17.06 4.47 -5.32
CA ARG A 83 18.08 3.40 -5.38
C ARG A 83 18.28 2.73 -4.03
N LYS A 84 18.37 3.53 -2.98
CA LYS A 84 18.50 3.03 -1.60
C LYS A 84 17.32 2.14 -1.23
N THR A 85 16.09 2.60 -1.44
CA THR A 85 14.86 1.86 -1.12
C THR A 85 14.80 0.52 -1.87
N ILE A 86 15.08 0.52 -3.16
CA ILE A 86 15.09 -0.69 -3.99
C ILE A 86 16.13 -1.71 -3.46
N LYS A 87 17.32 -1.24 -3.09
CA LYS A 87 18.38 -2.09 -2.53
C LYS A 87 18.00 -2.65 -1.15
N GLU A 88 17.40 -1.85 -0.29
CA GLU A 88 16.93 -2.26 1.06
C GLU A 88 15.82 -3.30 0.99
N ILE A 89 14.94 -3.22 0.01
CA ILE A 89 13.94 -4.27 -0.27
C ILE A 89 14.61 -5.60 -0.61
N GLY A 90 15.81 -5.56 -1.19
CA GLY A 90 16.59 -6.75 -1.52
C GLY A 90 16.97 -6.89 -2.99
N TYR A 91 16.66 -5.92 -3.81
CA TYR A 91 17.07 -5.85 -5.21
C TYR A 91 18.45 -5.18 -5.35
N ASN A 92 19.47 -5.91 -4.93
CA ASN A 92 20.86 -5.50 -4.85
C ASN A 92 21.79 -6.40 -5.70
N ASP A 93 21.24 -7.13 -6.65
CA ASP A 93 21.95 -8.06 -7.52
C ASP A 93 21.18 -8.16 -8.85
N PRO A 94 21.82 -7.89 -10.01
CA PRO A 94 21.18 -7.99 -11.32
C PRO A 94 20.53 -9.35 -11.59
N ALA A 95 21.09 -10.44 -11.02
CA ALA A 95 20.53 -11.78 -11.16
C ALA A 95 19.13 -11.95 -10.52
N LYS A 96 18.68 -10.97 -9.76
CA LYS A 96 17.32 -10.95 -9.16
C LYS A 96 16.25 -10.38 -10.09
N GLY A 97 16.65 -9.92 -11.28
CA GLY A 97 15.73 -9.38 -12.29
C GLY A 97 15.44 -7.87 -12.13
N TYR A 98 15.83 -7.26 -11.02
CA TYR A 98 15.78 -5.83 -10.75
C TYR A 98 16.99 -5.44 -9.90
N ASP A 99 17.61 -4.31 -10.22
CA ASP A 99 18.85 -3.88 -9.56
C ASP A 99 18.78 -2.38 -9.23
N GLY A 100 18.72 -2.06 -7.95
CA GLY A 100 18.66 -0.69 -7.46
C GLY A 100 19.90 0.14 -7.76
N GLU A 101 21.05 -0.49 -8.06
CA GLU A 101 22.27 0.25 -8.42
C GLU A 101 22.20 0.78 -9.84
N ASN A 102 21.76 -0.05 -10.80
CA ASN A 102 21.86 0.23 -12.22
C ASN A 102 20.50 0.52 -12.90
N CYS A 103 19.38 0.45 -12.18
CA CYS A 103 18.07 0.76 -12.77
C CYS A 103 18.01 2.21 -13.26
N SER A 104 17.23 2.46 -14.29
CA SER A 104 16.89 3.82 -14.71
C SER A 104 15.97 4.47 -13.68
N VAL A 105 16.25 5.72 -13.30
CA VAL A 105 15.38 6.51 -12.42
C VAL A 105 15.00 7.77 -13.17
N MET A 106 13.70 7.91 -13.44
CA MET A 106 13.13 9.11 -14.04
C MET A 106 12.36 9.88 -12.98
N VAL A 107 12.51 11.20 -12.95
CA VAL A 107 11.83 12.09 -11.99
C VAL A 107 11.12 13.19 -12.76
N SER A 108 9.82 13.31 -12.53
CA SER A 108 8.96 14.36 -13.09
C SER A 108 8.07 14.91 -11.97
N LEU A 109 8.61 15.87 -11.22
CA LEU A 109 7.94 16.47 -10.07
C LEU A 109 7.77 17.97 -10.29
N ASP A 110 6.53 18.42 -10.19
CA ASP A 110 6.13 19.80 -10.32
C ASP A 110 5.73 20.42 -8.97
N LYS A 111 5.50 21.72 -8.95
CA LYS A 111 4.86 22.40 -7.82
C LYS A 111 3.36 22.21 -7.89
N GLN A 112 2.72 22.08 -6.72
CA GLN A 112 1.26 21.99 -6.64
C GLN A 112 0.57 23.16 -7.37
N SER A 113 -0.51 22.84 -8.10
CA SER A 113 -1.36 23.83 -8.77
C SER A 113 -1.79 24.93 -7.79
N PRO A 114 -1.73 26.21 -8.19
CA PRO A 114 -2.26 27.33 -7.40
C PRO A 114 -3.73 27.17 -7.02
N ASP A 115 -4.54 26.57 -7.88
CA ASP A 115 -5.97 26.37 -7.66
C ASP A 115 -6.22 25.36 -6.52
N ILE A 116 -5.43 24.32 -6.43
CA ILE A 116 -5.48 23.36 -5.32
C ILE A 116 -4.87 23.99 -4.07
N SER A 117 -3.75 24.68 -4.20
CA SER A 117 -3.02 25.29 -3.10
C SER A 117 -3.90 26.26 -2.28
N GLN A 118 -4.78 27.04 -2.92
CA GLN A 118 -5.67 27.96 -2.22
C GLN A 118 -6.67 27.26 -1.29
N GLY A 119 -7.03 26.01 -1.55
CA GLY A 119 -7.92 25.20 -0.71
C GLY A 119 -7.21 24.50 0.44
N VAL A 120 -5.88 24.41 0.41
CA VAL A 120 -5.06 23.63 1.35
C VAL A 120 -4.19 24.50 2.25
N THR A 121 -3.70 25.64 1.72
CA THR A 121 -2.76 26.51 2.42
C THR A 121 -3.48 27.35 3.46
N GLU A 122 -3.07 27.24 4.73
CA GLU A 122 -3.59 28.02 5.84
C GLU A 122 -3.46 29.53 5.57
N GLY A 123 -4.52 30.29 5.88
CA GLY A 123 -4.56 31.73 5.70
C GLY A 123 -4.82 32.20 4.27
N THR A 124 -4.95 31.29 3.30
CA THR A 124 -5.28 31.64 1.89
C THR A 124 -6.67 31.14 1.50
N GLY A 125 -7.20 31.61 0.36
CA GLY A 125 -8.49 31.20 -0.15
C GLY A 125 -9.71 31.67 0.67
N LEU A 126 -10.86 31.01 0.45
CA LEU A 126 -12.13 31.30 1.12
C LEU A 126 -12.15 30.80 2.57
N HIS A 127 -11.52 29.67 2.84
CA HIS A 127 -11.40 29.09 4.18
C HIS A 127 -9.99 29.35 4.70
N LYS A 128 -9.87 29.86 5.92
CA LYS A 128 -8.59 30.23 6.52
C LYS A 128 -7.92 29.11 7.26
N GLU A 129 -8.65 28.01 7.52
CA GLU A 129 -8.13 26.81 8.14
C GLU A 129 -7.48 25.89 7.10
N GLN A 130 -6.57 25.03 7.53
CA GLN A 130 -5.93 24.07 6.66
C GLN A 130 -6.96 23.08 6.11
N GLY A 131 -7.03 22.93 4.79
CA GLY A 131 -7.88 21.97 4.10
C GLY A 131 -7.24 20.59 3.97
N ALA A 132 -8.03 19.61 3.55
CA ALA A 132 -7.61 18.23 3.41
C ALA A 132 -6.71 17.94 2.19
N GLY A 133 -6.60 18.84 1.25
CA GLY A 133 -5.79 18.69 0.03
C GLY A 133 -6.45 17.93 -1.11
N ASP A 134 -7.40 17.06 -0.83
CA ASP A 134 -8.17 16.31 -1.83
C ASP A 134 -9.55 15.94 -1.28
N GLN A 135 -10.40 15.44 -2.16
CA GLN A 135 -11.67 14.80 -1.81
C GLN A 135 -11.41 13.53 -1.03
N GLY A 136 -12.34 13.13 -0.17
CA GLY A 136 -12.20 11.90 0.61
C GLY A 136 -13.52 11.17 0.81
N LEU A 137 -13.51 9.87 0.61
CA LEU A 137 -14.56 8.94 1.01
C LEU A 137 -13.89 7.73 1.66
N MET A 138 -14.31 7.41 2.88
CA MET A 138 -13.68 6.36 3.68
C MET A 138 -14.70 5.29 4.02
N PHE A 139 -14.26 4.03 3.90
CA PHE A 139 -15.00 2.86 4.34
C PHE A 139 -14.27 2.20 5.50
N GLY A 140 -15.01 1.75 6.50
CA GLY A 140 -14.46 0.99 7.61
C GLY A 140 -15.15 -0.38 7.70
N TYR A 141 -14.37 -1.43 7.90
CA TYR A 141 -14.87 -2.77 8.13
C TYR A 141 -14.05 -3.50 9.19
N ALA A 142 -14.73 -4.15 10.13
CA ALA A 142 -14.12 -5.00 11.13
C ALA A 142 -15.04 -6.20 11.42
N CYS A 143 -14.44 -7.36 11.69
CA CYS A 143 -15.18 -8.57 12.03
C CYS A 143 -14.46 -9.37 13.13
N LYS A 144 -15.20 -10.29 13.78
CA LYS A 144 -14.67 -11.11 14.89
C LYS A 144 -14.09 -12.46 14.41
N GLU A 145 -13.59 -12.54 13.18
CA GLU A 145 -13.05 -13.79 12.65
C GLU A 145 -11.63 -14.07 13.14
N THR A 146 -10.89 -13.03 13.46
CA THR A 146 -9.49 -13.11 13.92
C THR A 146 -9.24 -12.18 15.10
N PRO A 147 -8.16 -12.41 15.88
CA PRO A 147 -7.82 -11.55 17.02
C PRO A 147 -7.53 -10.09 16.64
N VAL A 148 -7.21 -9.82 15.37
CA VAL A 148 -6.93 -8.48 14.87
C VAL A 148 -8.14 -7.83 14.20
N LEU A 149 -9.33 -8.41 14.35
CA LEU A 149 -10.60 -7.93 13.81
C LEU A 149 -10.64 -7.83 12.27
N MET A 150 -9.80 -8.57 11.60
CA MET A 150 -9.74 -8.65 10.14
C MET A 150 -10.34 -9.98 9.65
N PRO A 151 -10.90 -10.00 8.41
CA PRO A 151 -11.35 -11.24 7.78
C PRO A 151 -10.24 -12.29 7.70
N MET A 152 -10.61 -13.55 7.92
CA MET A 152 -9.63 -14.65 7.99
C MET A 152 -8.78 -14.82 6.73
N PRO A 153 -9.31 -14.75 5.49
CA PRO A 153 -8.51 -14.94 4.28
C PRO A 153 -7.34 -13.95 4.19
N ILE A 154 -7.61 -12.65 4.33
CA ILE A 154 -6.57 -11.62 4.24
C ILE A 154 -5.59 -11.69 5.40
N TYR A 155 -6.06 -11.97 6.60
CA TYR A 155 -5.19 -12.16 7.76
C TYR A 155 -4.18 -13.29 7.53
N LEU A 156 -4.64 -14.44 7.05
CA LEU A 156 -3.77 -15.58 6.77
C LEU A 156 -2.82 -15.30 5.60
N ALA A 157 -3.29 -14.64 4.53
CA ALA A 157 -2.45 -14.25 3.41
C ALA A 157 -1.31 -13.32 3.88
N HIS A 158 -1.59 -12.31 4.70
CA HIS A 158 -0.55 -11.45 5.29
C HIS A 158 0.44 -12.22 6.18
N ARG A 159 -0.04 -13.17 6.97
CA ARG A 159 0.81 -14.02 7.80
C ARG A 159 1.79 -14.86 6.98
N LEU A 160 1.33 -15.37 5.84
CA LEU A 160 2.17 -16.16 4.92
C LEU A 160 3.24 -15.30 4.25
N THR A 161 2.88 -14.13 3.70
CA THR A 161 3.86 -13.23 3.06
C THR A 161 4.87 -12.70 4.07
N THR A 162 4.45 -12.33 5.28
CA THR A 162 5.36 -11.92 6.36
C THR A 162 6.35 -13.04 6.71
N LYS A 163 5.87 -14.29 6.77
CA LYS A 163 6.73 -15.44 7.04
C LYS A 163 7.70 -15.70 5.91
N LEU A 164 7.24 -15.62 4.68
CA LEU A 164 8.05 -15.79 3.47
C LEU A 164 9.19 -14.76 3.42
N GLU A 165 8.85 -13.49 3.66
CA GLU A 165 9.81 -12.39 3.72
C GLU A 165 10.88 -12.63 4.78
N ARG A 166 10.47 -13.02 6.00
CA ARG A 166 11.41 -13.34 7.08
C ARG A 166 12.36 -14.50 6.72
N ILE A 167 11.84 -15.54 6.06
CA ILE A 167 12.66 -16.68 5.61
C ILE A 167 13.70 -16.23 4.58
N ARG A 168 13.30 -15.34 3.66
CA ARG A 168 14.19 -14.74 2.67
C ARG A 168 15.30 -13.92 3.34
N GLN A 169 14.92 -12.97 4.20
CA GLN A 169 15.85 -12.06 4.89
C GLN A 169 16.85 -12.79 5.78
N THR A 170 16.44 -13.87 6.43
CA THR A 170 17.34 -14.71 7.25
C THR A 170 18.23 -15.64 6.42
N GLY A 171 18.07 -15.65 5.09
CA GLY A 171 18.85 -16.51 4.21
C GLY A 171 18.60 -18.01 4.36
N LYS A 172 17.52 -18.39 5.05
CA LYS A 172 17.16 -19.82 5.27
C LYS A 172 16.92 -20.57 3.97
N LEU A 173 16.30 -19.87 2.99
CA LEU A 173 16.11 -20.38 1.62
C LEU A 173 16.76 -19.41 0.65
N LYS A 174 17.98 -19.67 0.24
CA LYS A 174 18.81 -18.76 -0.58
C LYS A 174 18.26 -18.49 -1.99
N TRP A 175 17.38 -19.34 -2.48
CA TRP A 175 16.76 -19.20 -3.81
C TRP A 175 15.56 -18.25 -3.82
N LEU A 176 15.02 -17.85 -2.65
CA LEU A 176 13.92 -16.91 -2.58
C LEU A 176 14.34 -15.55 -3.08
N ARG A 177 13.49 -14.95 -3.91
CA ARG A 177 13.62 -13.60 -4.43
C ARG A 177 12.76 -12.63 -3.60
N PRO A 178 12.94 -11.30 -3.76
CA PRO A 178 12.17 -10.31 -3.01
C PRO A 178 10.68 -10.32 -3.35
N ASP A 179 10.31 -10.60 -4.60
CA ASP A 179 8.92 -10.72 -5.01
C ASP A 179 8.34 -12.08 -4.59
N GLY A 180 7.12 -12.04 -4.11
CA GLY A 180 6.36 -13.21 -3.73
C GLY A 180 4.92 -12.86 -3.40
N LYS A 181 4.05 -13.83 -3.59
CA LYS A 181 2.60 -13.67 -3.38
C LYS A 181 2.07 -14.86 -2.59
N SER A 182 1.06 -14.62 -1.77
CA SER A 182 0.22 -15.67 -1.19
C SER A 182 -1.24 -15.42 -1.50
N GLN A 183 -1.98 -16.49 -1.72
CA GLN A 183 -3.42 -16.49 -1.88
C GLN A 183 -4.02 -17.50 -0.91
N VAL A 184 -5.05 -17.07 -0.15
CA VAL A 184 -5.76 -17.95 0.78
C VAL A 184 -7.24 -17.91 0.47
N THR A 185 -7.81 -19.10 0.23
CA THR A 185 -9.25 -19.30 0.07
C THR A 185 -9.80 -19.97 1.31
N VAL A 186 -10.81 -19.35 1.91
CA VAL A 186 -11.55 -19.89 3.08
C VAL A 186 -12.96 -20.24 2.66
N GLU A 187 -13.42 -21.41 3.10
CA GLU A 187 -14.81 -21.83 3.00
C GLU A 187 -15.60 -21.26 4.18
N TYR A 188 -16.68 -20.58 3.85
CA TYR A 188 -17.62 -20.02 4.80
C TYR A 188 -18.92 -20.85 4.83
N HIS A 189 -19.45 -21.03 6.03
CA HIS A 189 -20.75 -21.65 6.26
C HIS A 189 -21.59 -20.73 7.16
N ASN A 190 -22.72 -20.30 6.66
CA ASN A 190 -23.61 -19.37 7.37
C ASN A 190 -22.85 -18.10 7.85
N GLY A 191 -22.03 -17.52 6.97
CA GLY A 191 -21.27 -16.30 7.26
C GLY A 191 -20.09 -16.49 8.24
N ARG A 192 -19.72 -17.72 8.60
CA ARG A 192 -18.60 -18.02 9.49
C ARG A 192 -17.52 -18.84 8.77
N PRO A 193 -16.23 -18.53 8.99
CA PRO A 193 -15.15 -19.32 8.42
C PRO A 193 -15.19 -20.74 9.01
N ARG A 194 -15.12 -21.74 8.14
CA ARG A 194 -15.19 -23.16 8.51
C ARG A 194 -13.84 -23.86 8.36
N ARG A 195 -13.19 -23.68 7.21
CA ARG A 195 -11.89 -24.30 6.93
C ARG A 195 -11.13 -23.52 5.86
N ILE A 196 -9.82 -23.66 5.86
CA ILE A 196 -8.98 -23.26 4.74
C ILE A 196 -9.23 -24.24 3.60
N HIS A 197 -9.66 -23.71 2.45
CA HIS A 197 -9.94 -24.50 1.26
C HIS A 197 -8.68 -24.67 0.40
N THR A 198 -8.00 -23.55 0.11
CA THR A 198 -6.82 -23.53 -0.77
C THR A 198 -5.81 -22.50 -0.26
N VAL A 199 -4.53 -22.86 -0.38
CA VAL A 199 -3.39 -21.96 -0.20
C VAL A 199 -2.50 -22.06 -1.43
N VAL A 200 -2.13 -20.90 -1.99
CA VAL A 200 -1.16 -20.79 -3.09
C VAL A 200 -0.05 -19.84 -2.64
N ILE A 201 1.19 -20.21 -2.88
CA ILE A 201 2.37 -19.37 -2.66
C ILE A 201 3.26 -19.43 -3.89
#